data_16eefe59f22b754e08a561da28165a04
#
_entry.id   16eefe59f22b754e08a561da28165a04
#
_cell.length_a   1.000
_cell.length_b   1.000
_cell.length_c   1.000
_cell.angle_alpha   90.00
_cell.angle_beta   90.00
_cell.angle_gamma   90.00
#
_symmetry.space_group_name_H-M   'P 1'
#
loop_
_entity.id
_entity.type
_entity.pdbx_description
1 polymer ?
#
loop_
_entity_poly.entity_id
_entity_poly.type
_entity_poly.pdbx_seq_one_letter_code
_entity_poly.pdbx_strand_id
1 'polypeptide(L)'
;MLAALFTSGALCASAKDYHYTTVPGDAMQTRIYTLDNGLKVYMSVNKEKPRLQVNIAVKTGSRNDPAETTGLAHYLEHLMFKGTRLFGTTDAVKEQPYLDDIERRYEHYRTVTDPEKRRQLYHEIDSVSQIAAQYFIPNEYDKLMAAIGANGTNAYTSNDVTCYVENIPSNEVDNWARIQADRFQNMVIRGFHTELEAVYEEYNMHLSSDFDKEWAALGKKLFPTHPYGTQTTIGTQEHLKNPSITNIKNYFKHYYVPNNVAICMAGDFDPEAVMAIIDKYFGSWKKSEHVKYPHFAPVKDLTAPADTTVIGQEAENVFLGWKMDGSASLQADTLDVIDHMLANGNAGLIDINVNQKMLCQGVQSGKIDMRDYSQFIMIGQPNEGQSLDEVKAIMLGEIEKLKRGEFSDKLL
;
A
#
# COMPACT_ATOMS: atom_id res chain seq x y z
N MET A 1 18.11 -18.00 -69.63
CA MET A 1 17.40 -18.48 -68.44
C MET A 1 18.36 -18.31 -67.25
N LEU A 2 18.24 -17.23 -66.50
CA LEU A 2 18.97 -17.04 -65.23
C LEU A 2 17.98 -17.39 -64.10
N ALA A 3 18.30 -18.42 -63.34
CA ALA A 3 17.55 -18.76 -62.11
C ALA A 3 18.16 -17.94 -60.95
N ALA A 4 17.39 -17.00 -60.39
CA ALA A 4 17.71 -16.29 -59.18
C ALA A 4 17.34 -17.15 -57.97
N LEU A 5 18.31 -17.66 -57.22
CA LEU A 5 18.10 -18.26 -55.89
C LEU A 5 17.77 -17.17 -54.90
N PHE A 6 16.55 -17.11 -54.43
CA PHE A 6 16.17 -16.39 -53.22
C PHE A 6 16.54 -17.23 -52.00
N THR A 7 17.63 -16.89 -51.32
CA THR A 7 17.91 -17.41 -49.98
C THR A 7 17.09 -16.58 -48.98
N SER A 8 15.99 -17.11 -48.48
CA SER A 8 15.25 -16.59 -47.35
C SER A 8 16.06 -16.86 -46.09
N GLY A 9 16.86 -15.88 -45.65
CA GLY A 9 17.47 -15.88 -44.36
C GLY A 9 16.36 -15.72 -43.31
N ALA A 10 15.93 -16.80 -42.67
CA ALA A 10 15.16 -16.73 -41.45
C ALA A 10 16.07 -16.13 -40.37
N LEU A 11 15.85 -14.86 -40.00
CA LEU A 11 16.37 -14.33 -38.75
C LEU A 11 15.68 -15.12 -37.62
N CYS A 12 16.33 -16.15 -37.12
CA CYS A 12 16.02 -16.68 -35.80
C CYS A 12 16.38 -15.57 -34.80
N ALA A 13 15.40 -14.78 -34.37
CA ALA A 13 15.56 -13.99 -33.17
C ALA A 13 15.86 -14.97 -32.03
N SER A 14 17.10 -14.94 -31.51
CA SER A 14 17.47 -15.70 -30.33
C SER A 14 16.50 -15.28 -29.21
N ALA A 15 15.77 -16.23 -28.66
CA ALA A 15 14.93 -15.97 -27.49
C ALA A 15 15.84 -15.44 -26.38
N LYS A 16 15.48 -14.32 -25.76
CA LYS A 16 16.20 -13.75 -24.63
C LYS A 16 16.15 -14.74 -23.48
N ASP A 17 17.33 -15.09 -22.94
CA ASP A 17 17.41 -15.96 -21.77
C ASP A 17 17.26 -15.11 -20.51
N TYR A 18 16.28 -15.47 -19.67
CA TYR A 18 15.98 -14.74 -18.43
C TYR A 18 16.57 -15.46 -17.23
N HIS A 19 17.64 -14.90 -16.66
CA HIS A 19 18.26 -15.46 -15.46
C HIS A 19 17.45 -15.08 -14.22
N TYR A 20 17.34 -16.03 -13.26
CA TYR A 20 16.70 -15.80 -11.97
C TYR A 20 17.56 -16.29 -10.80
N THR A 21 17.28 -15.76 -9.63
CA THR A 21 17.81 -16.24 -8.35
C THR A 21 16.68 -16.86 -7.54
N THR A 22 17.03 -17.71 -6.56
CA THR A 22 16.11 -18.34 -5.61
C THR A 22 16.57 -18.10 -4.19
N VAL A 23 15.68 -18.26 -3.22
CA VAL A 23 16.01 -18.21 -1.80
C VAL A 23 16.03 -19.66 -1.26
N PRO A 24 17.16 -20.11 -0.67
CA PRO A 24 17.23 -21.46 -0.08
C PRO A 24 16.19 -21.64 1.01
N GLY A 25 15.46 -22.75 0.97
CA GLY A 25 14.40 -23.04 1.95
C GLY A 25 13.04 -22.38 1.70
N ASP A 26 12.90 -21.58 0.65
CA ASP A 26 11.62 -20.99 0.27
C ASP A 26 10.64 -22.09 -0.18
N ALA A 27 9.59 -22.30 0.62
CA ALA A 27 8.54 -23.30 0.35
C ALA A 27 7.73 -23.00 -0.93
N MET A 28 7.67 -21.75 -1.34
CA MET A 28 6.99 -21.32 -2.58
C MET A 28 7.86 -21.48 -3.83
N GLN A 29 9.15 -21.84 -3.68
CA GLN A 29 10.11 -21.99 -4.77
C GLN A 29 10.14 -20.77 -5.70
N THR A 30 10.11 -19.58 -5.13
CA THR A 30 10.02 -18.32 -5.85
C THR A 30 11.25 -18.09 -6.73
N ARG A 31 11.02 -17.83 -8.01
CA ARG A 31 12.03 -17.34 -8.94
C ARG A 31 12.03 -15.82 -8.93
N ILE A 32 13.20 -15.21 -8.75
CA ILE A 32 13.36 -13.75 -8.69
C ILE A 32 14.13 -13.32 -9.93
N TYR A 33 13.44 -12.73 -10.88
CA TYR A 33 14.02 -12.14 -12.08
C TYR A 33 14.27 -10.65 -11.88
N THR A 34 15.24 -10.10 -12.61
CA THR A 34 15.49 -8.65 -12.65
C THR A 34 15.71 -8.25 -14.10
N LEU A 35 14.87 -7.35 -14.62
CA LEU A 35 15.01 -6.78 -15.94
C LEU A 35 16.17 -5.75 -15.98
N ASP A 36 16.66 -5.42 -17.18
CA ASP A 36 17.77 -4.47 -17.41
C ASP A 36 17.47 -3.07 -16.84
N ASN A 37 16.19 -2.70 -16.74
CA ASN A 37 15.73 -1.46 -16.14
C ASN A 37 15.56 -1.53 -14.61
N GLY A 38 15.89 -2.66 -13.99
CA GLY A 38 15.84 -2.87 -12.54
C GLY A 38 14.50 -3.33 -11.99
N LEU A 39 13.46 -3.54 -12.83
CA LEU A 39 12.20 -4.10 -12.41
C LEU A 39 12.40 -5.53 -11.93
N LYS A 40 11.95 -5.83 -10.71
CA LYS A 40 11.98 -7.17 -10.14
C LYS A 40 10.65 -7.89 -10.38
N VAL A 41 10.74 -9.16 -10.74
CA VAL A 41 9.57 -10.02 -10.93
C VAL A 41 9.76 -11.29 -10.10
N TYR A 42 8.86 -11.49 -9.16
CA TYR A 42 8.81 -12.65 -8.27
C TYR A 42 7.75 -13.61 -8.80
N MET A 43 8.12 -14.85 -9.06
CA MET A 43 7.24 -15.85 -9.67
C MET A 43 7.23 -17.15 -8.87
N SER A 44 6.06 -17.57 -8.43
CA SER A 44 5.81 -18.86 -7.80
C SER A 44 4.74 -19.63 -8.57
N VAL A 45 5.09 -20.82 -9.08
CA VAL A 45 4.20 -21.61 -9.92
C VAL A 45 3.35 -22.55 -9.07
N ASN A 46 2.02 -22.43 -9.22
CA ASN A 46 1.03 -23.35 -8.64
C ASN A 46 -0.05 -23.65 -9.70
N LYS A 47 -0.16 -24.91 -10.11
CA LYS A 47 -1.05 -25.35 -11.20
C LYS A 47 -2.42 -25.87 -10.76
N GLU A 48 -2.81 -25.63 -9.52
CA GLU A 48 -4.10 -26.11 -8.99
C GLU A 48 -5.31 -25.45 -9.66
N LYS A 49 -5.18 -24.18 -10.07
CA LYS A 49 -6.25 -23.41 -10.70
C LYS A 49 -5.69 -22.64 -11.90
N PRO A 50 -6.43 -22.53 -13.03
CA PRO A 50 -5.97 -21.81 -14.22
C PRO A 50 -6.07 -20.28 -14.04
N ARG A 51 -5.54 -19.78 -12.93
CA ARG A 51 -5.54 -18.38 -12.56
C ARG A 51 -4.23 -18.04 -11.84
N LEU A 52 -3.92 -16.78 -11.79
CA LEU A 52 -2.81 -16.26 -10.99
C LEU A 52 -3.20 -15.02 -10.21
N GLN A 53 -2.66 -14.93 -9.00
CA GLN A 53 -2.65 -13.74 -8.20
C GLN A 53 -1.48 -12.89 -8.64
N VAL A 54 -1.75 -11.60 -8.91
CA VAL A 54 -0.71 -10.64 -9.27
C VAL A 54 -0.76 -9.46 -8.34
N ASN A 55 0.39 -9.08 -7.83
CA ASN A 55 0.57 -7.88 -7.02
C ASN A 55 1.66 -7.02 -7.65
N ILE A 56 1.38 -5.73 -7.88
CA ILE A 56 2.38 -4.75 -8.28
C ILE A 56 2.65 -3.86 -7.07
N ALA A 57 3.80 -4.04 -6.45
CA ALA A 57 4.20 -3.33 -5.25
C ALA A 57 5.18 -2.20 -5.57
N VAL A 58 4.84 -0.97 -5.19
CA VAL A 58 5.72 0.19 -5.25
C VAL A 58 6.33 0.40 -3.87
N LYS A 59 7.67 0.48 -3.79
CA LYS A 59 8.38 0.67 -2.52
C LYS A 59 8.28 2.12 -2.03
N THR A 60 7.06 2.57 -1.82
CA THR A 60 6.73 3.88 -1.27
C THR A 60 5.35 3.85 -0.66
N GLY A 61 5.14 4.62 0.40
CA GLY A 61 3.86 4.75 1.09
C GLY A 61 3.81 6.09 1.82
N SER A 62 2.87 6.24 2.75
CA SER A 62 2.58 7.51 3.42
C SER A 62 3.76 8.10 4.20
N ARG A 63 4.73 7.28 4.64
CA ARG A 63 5.95 7.81 5.30
C ARG A 63 6.79 8.71 4.39
N ASN A 64 6.63 8.57 3.07
CA ASN A 64 7.38 9.34 2.07
C ASN A 64 6.61 10.57 1.59
N ASP A 65 5.42 10.81 2.13
CA ASP A 65 4.66 12.02 1.83
C ASP A 65 5.44 13.25 2.31
N PRO A 66 5.44 14.35 1.54
CA PRO A 66 5.91 15.63 2.05
C PRO A 66 5.12 16.03 3.31
N ALA A 67 5.82 16.53 4.34
CA ALA A 67 5.17 16.86 5.61
C ALA A 67 4.05 17.92 5.47
N GLU A 68 4.11 18.74 4.42
CA GLU A 68 3.12 19.77 4.08
C GLU A 68 1.97 19.27 3.19
N THR A 69 1.99 18.00 2.77
CA THR A 69 0.95 17.39 1.91
C THR A 69 0.80 15.90 2.20
N THR A 70 0.49 15.54 3.44
CA THR A 70 0.27 14.15 3.85
C THR A 70 -1.02 13.58 3.26
N GLY A 71 -1.11 12.26 3.12
CA GLY A 71 -2.19 11.56 2.42
C GLY A 71 -1.98 11.47 0.91
N LEU A 72 -0.83 11.95 0.42
CA LEU A 72 -0.54 12.03 -1.01
C LEU A 72 -0.35 10.65 -1.64
N ALA A 73 0.34 9.74 -0.97
CA ALA A 73 0.54 8.37 -1.46
C ALA A 73 -0.80 7.63 -1.65
N HIS A 74 -1.71 7.76 -0.69
CA HIS A 74 -3.04 7.17 -0.73
C HIS A 74 -3.91 7.82 -1.82
N TYR A 75 -3.89 9.15 -1.91
CA TYR A 75 -4.64 9.83 -2.94
C TYR A 75 -4.12 9.49 -4.35
N LEU A 76 -2.81 9.34 -4.55
CA LEU A 76 -2.24 8.86 -5.80
C LEU A 76 -2.72 7.44 -6.13
N GLU A 77 -2.83 6.56 -5.14
CA GLU A 77 -3.39 5.21 -5.33
C GLU A 77 -4.76 5.29 -5.99
N HIS A 78 -5.70 6.10 -5.47
CA HIS A 78 -7.02 6.32 -6.06
C HIS A 78 -6.94 6.85 -7.50
N LEU A 79 -6.04 7.79 -7.76
CA LEU A 79 -5.87 8.40 -9.09
C LEU A 79 -5.31 7.43 -10.13
N MET A 80 -4.59 6.39 -9.69
CA MET A 80 -4.10 5.34 -10.57
C MET A 80 -5.22 4.54 -11.25
N PHE A 81 -6.45 4.58 -10.76
CA PHE A 81 -7.62 3.93 -11.36
C PHE A 81 -8.35 4.80 -12.40
N LYS A 82 -7.93 6.06 -12.58
CA LYS A 82 -8.64 7.01 -13.44
C LYS A 82 -8.22 6.98 -14.91
N GLY A 83 -7.21 6.16 -15.25
CA GLY A 83 -6.79 5.88 -16.62
C GLY A 83 -5.52 6.60 -17.08
N THR A 84 -5.33 6.55 -18.38
CA THR A 84 -4.14 7.04 -19.09
C THR A 84 -4.57 7.89 -20.29
N ARG A 85 -3.69 8.11 -21.27
CA ARG A 85 -4.07 8.69 -22.55
C ARG A 85 -4.78 7.68 -23.48
N LEU A 86 -4.71 6.37 -23.20
CA LEU A 86 -5.28 5.30 -24.03
C LEU A 86 -6.65 4.83 -23.54
N PHE A 87 -6.95 5.01 -22.26
CA PHE A 87 -8.24 4.67 -21.64
C PHE A 87 -8.58 5.64 -20.50
N GLY A 88 -9.84 5.69 -20.10
CA GLY A 88 -10.37 6.66 -19.13
C GLY A 88 -10.79 7.98 -19.76
N THR A 89 -10.71 8.12 -21.08
CA THR A 89 -11.11 9.34 -21.78
C THR A 89 -11.62 9.03 -23.20
N THR A 90 -12.57 9.84 -23.67
CA THR A 90 -13.07 9.81 -25.05
C THR A 90 -12.14 10.53 -26.02
N ASP A 91 -11.37 11.54 -25.55
CA ASP A 91 -10.45 12.34 -26.37
C ASP A 91 -9.39 12.99 -25.49
N ALA A 92 -8.26 12.32 -25.31
CA ALA A 92 -7.15 12.78 -24.45
C ALA A 92 -6.53 14.12 -24.93
N VAL A 93 -6.65 14.45 -26.21
CA VAL A 93 -6.08 15.70 -26.77
C VAL A 93 -6.97 16.88 -26.40
N LYS A 94 -8.27 16.74 -26.53
CA LYS A 94 -9.23 17.79 -26.17
C LYS A 94 -9.37 17.97 -24.67
N GLU A 95 -9.18 16.90 -23.89
CA GLU A 95 -9.24 16.91 -22.43
C GLU A 95 -8.04 17.66 -21.81
N GLN A 96 -6.83 17.47 -22.36
CA GLN A 96 -5.57 17.93 -21.75
C GLN A 96 -5.55 19.42 -21.34
N PRO A 97 -6.04 20.39 -22.14
CA PRO A 97 -6.06 21.80 -21.74
C PRO A 97 -6.85 22.07 -20.45
N TYR A 98 -7.93 21.32 -20.21
CA TYR A 98 -8.74 21.45 -19.01
C TYR A 98 -8.04 20.84 -17.79
N LEU A 99 -7.34 19.70 -17.95
CA LEU A 99 -6.54 19.11 -16.88
C LEU A 99 -5.40 20.04 -16.45
N ASP A 100 -4.74 20.68 -17.42
CA ASP A 100 -3.67 21.66 -17.14
C ASP A 100 -4.23 22.94 -16.46
N ASP A 101 -5.45 23.36 -16.80
CA ASP A 101 -6.11 24.47 -16.14
C ASP A 101 -6.52 24.14 -14.71
N ILE A 102 -7.05 22.92 -14.47
CA ILE A 102 -7.39 22.42 -13.12
C ILE A 102 -6.14 22.41 -12.23
N GLU A 103 -5.01 21.86 -12.72
CA GLU A 103 -3.76 21.86 -11.96
C GLU A 103 -3.32 23.28 -11.61
N ARG A 104 -3.26 24.19 -12.57
CA ARG A 104 -2.86 25.57 -12.35
C ARG A 104 -3.76 26.28 -11.31
N ARG A 105 -5.06 26.03 -11.35
CA ARG A 105 -6.03 26.59 -10.40
C ARG A 105 -5.86 26.03 -9.01
N TYR A 106 -5.63 24.73 -8.85
CA TYR A 106 -5.34 24.13 -7.54
C TYR A 106 -4.05 24.67 -6.95
N GLU A 107 -2.98 24.81 -7.73
CA GLU A 107 -1.72 25.37 -7.22
C GLU A 107 -1.89 26.85 -6.84
N HIS A 108 -2.71 27.63 -7.55
CA HIS A 108 -3.08 28.98 -7.15
C HIS A 108 -3.95 28.99 -5.89
N TYR A 109 -4.96 28.13 -5.80
CA TYR A 109 -5.84 27.98 -4.64
C TYR A 109 -5.06 27.76 -3.33
N ARG A 110 -3.97 27.02 -3.37
CA ARG A 110 -3.08 26.79 -2.22
C ARG A 110 -2.43 28.05 -1.66
N THR A 111 -2.24 29.06 -2.49
CA THR A 111 -1.58 30.32 -2.10
C THR A 111 -2.53 31.37 -1.52
N VAL A 112 -3.84 31.16 -1.71
CA VAL A 112 -4.87 32.11 -1.29
C VAL A 112 -5.35 31.78 0.11
N THR A 113 -5.27 32.76 1.00
CA THR A 113 -5.70 32.62 2.41
C THR A 113 -7.05 33.27 2.69
N ASP A 114 -7.49 34.23 1.85
CA ASP A 114 -8.78 34.88 2.00
C ASP A 114 -9.94 33.91 1.75
N PRO A 115 -10.87 33.71 2.70
CA PRO A 115 -11.92 32.70 2.58
C PRO A 115 -12.89 32.92 1.43
N GLU A 116 -13.23 34.18 1.10
CA GLU A 116 -14.16 34.48 0.02
C GLU A 116 -13.52 34.20 -1.35
N LYS A 117 -12.27 34.59 -1.52
CA LYS A 117 -11.50 34.30 -2.75
C LYS A 117 -11.28 32.80 -2.91
N ARG A 118 -11.01 32.06 -1.81
CA ARG A 118 -10.91 30.58 -1.87
C ARG A 118 -12.21 29.97 -2.34
N ARG A 119 -13.35 30.40 -1.80
CA ARG A 119 -14.67 29.91 -2.20
C ARG A 119 -14.95 30.16 -3.68
N GLN A 120 -14.64 31.37 -4.15
CA GLN A 120 -14.76 31.70 -5.59
C GLN A 120 -13.86 30.81 -6.46
N LEU A 121 -12.58 30.66 -6.11
CA LEU A 121 -11.65 29.79 -6.84
C LEU A 121 -12.10 28.32 -6.84
N TYR A 122 -12.67 27.83 -5.73
CA TYR A 122 -13.21 26.47 -5.66
C TYR A 122 -14.37 26.27 -6.65
N HIS A 123 -15.28 27.22 -6.77
CA HIS A 123 -16.35 27.19 -7.78
C HIS A 123 -15.81 27.26 -9.22
N GLU A 124 -14.74 28.01 -9.44
CA GLU A 124 -14.09 28.05 -10.75
C GLU A 124 -13.42 26.70 -11.09
N ILE A 125 -12.76 26.05 -10.11
CA ILE A 125 -12.18 24.70 -10.23
C ILE A 125 -13.28 23.69 -10.56
N ASP A 126 -14.40 23.71 -9.83
CA ASP A 126 -15.54 22.83 -10.07
C ASP A 126 -16.07 23.01 -11.50
N SER A 127 -16.27 24.26 -11.95
CA SER A 127 -16.76 24.56 -13.29
C SER A 127 -15.86 23.99 -14.40
N VAL A 128 -14.54 24.14 -14.29
CA VAL A 128 -13.58 23.56 -15.25
C VAL A 128 -13.55 22.04 -15.15
N SER A 129 -13.65 21.49 -13.93
CA SER A 129 -13.69 20.05 -13.69
C SER A 129 -14.92 19.40 -14.35
N GLN A 130 -16.07 20.06 -14.34
CA GLN A 130 -17.28 19.60 -15.02
C GLN A 130 -17.11 19.58 -16.55
N ILE A 131 -16.36 20.52 -17.12
CA ILE A 131 -16.04 20.50 -18.55
C ILE A 131 -15.09 19.35 -18.87
N ALA A 132 -14.05 19.15 -18.08
CA ALA A 132 -13.13 18.02 -18.24
C ALA A 132 -13.85 16.67 -18.11
N ALA A 133 -14.82 16.56 -17.21
CA ALA A 133 -15.62 15.35 -16.97
C ALA A 133 -16.43 14.90 -18.22
N GLN A 134 -16.70 15.79 -19.19
CA GLN A 134 -17.35 15.40 -20.45
C GLN A 134 -16.49 14.46 -21.30
N TYR A 135 -15.18 14.47 -21.10
CA TYR A 135 -14.24 13.57 -21.77
C TYR A 135 -13.96 12.32 -20.94
N PHE A 136 -14.17 12.36 -19.63
CA PHE A 136 -13.84 11.25 -18.73
C PHE A 136 -14.80 10.07 -18.91
N ILE A 137 -14.26 8.86 -18.98
CA ILE A 137 -15.00 7.59 -18.96
C ILE A 137 -14.83 6.96 -17.56
N PRO A 138 -15.81 7.12 -16.65
CA PRO A 138 -15.70 6.59 -15.30
C PRO A 138 -15.57 5.07 -15.28
N ASN A 139 -14.70 4.57 -14.40
CA ASN A 139 -14.50 3.15 -14.13
C ASN A 139 -14.13 2.33 -15.40
N GLU A 140 -13.48 2.96 -16.40
CA GLU A 140 -13.07 2.24 -17.60
C GLU A 140 -11.98 1.21 -17.29
N TYR A 141 -11.08 1.51 -16.36
CA TYR A 141 -10.10 0.54 -15.88
C TYR A 141 -10.78 -0.73 -15.32
N ASP A 142 -11.77 -0.57 -14.45
CA ASP A 142 -12.50 -1.72 -13.86
C ASP A 142 -13.22 -2.53 -14.94
N LYS A 143 -13.79 -1.86 -15.94
CA LYS A 143 -14.42 -2.51 -17.10
C LYS A 143 -13.41 -3.30 -17.92
N LEU A 144 -12.20 -2.77 -18.16
CA LEU A 144 -11.13 -3.46 -18.86
C LEU A 144 -10.66 -4.68 -18.06
N MET A 145 -10.48 -4.56 -16.75
CA MET A 145 -10.09 -5.67 -15.90
C MET A 145 -11.20 -6.74 -15.82
N ALA A 146 -12.45 -6.34 -15.71
CA ALA A 146 -13.58 -7.26 -15.77
C ALA A 146 -13.68 -7.99 -17.13
N ALA A 147 -13.40 -7.29 -18.24
CA ALA A 147 -13.43 -7.87 -19.59
C ALA A 147 -12.39 -8.98 -19.80
N ILE A 148 -11.23 -8.90 -19.14
CA ILE A 148 -10.24 -9.98 -19.12
C ILE A 148 -10.50 -11.02 -18.01
N GLY A 149 -11.62 -10.93 -17.30
CA GLY A 149 -12.00 -11.89 -16.25
C GLY A 149 -11.22 -11.76 -14.95
N ALA A 150 -10.69 -10.57 -14.66
CA ALA A 150 -10.05 -10.28 -13.38
C ALA A 150 -11.07 -10.27 -12.24
N ASN A 151 -10.64 -10.70 -11.07
CA ASN A 151 -11.38 -10.68 -9.82
C ASN A 151 -10.54 -10.00 -8.73
N GLY A 152 -11.18 -9.37 -7.75
CA GLY A 152 -10.50 -8.78 -6.60
C GLY A 152 -9.54 -7.65 -6.98
N THR A 153 -9.84 -6.95 -8.08
CA THR A 153 -9.10 -5.73 -8.47
C THR A 153 -9.22 -4.72 -7.35
N ASN A 154 -8.10 -4.39 -6.72
CA ASN A 154 -8.03 -3.47 -5.59
C ASN A 154 -6.62 -2.89 -5.45
N ALA A 155 -6.43 -2.02 -4.47
CA ALA A 155 -5.12 -1.56 -4.05
C ALA A 155 -5.14 -1.24 -2.54
N TYR A 156 -3.98 -1.04 -1.98
CA TYR A 156 -3.83 -0.53 -0.62
C TYR A 156 -2.53 0.27 -0.48
N THR A 157 -2.57 1.29 0.35
CA THR A 157 -1.42 2.08 0.76
C THR A 157 -1.15 1.87 2.24
N SER A 158 0.10 1.51 2.58
CA SER A 158 0.60 1.49 3.95
C SER A 158 1.64 2.59 4.17
N ASN A 159 2.30 2.55 5.30
CA ASN A 159 3.40 3.50 5.56
C ASN A 159 4.56 3.34 4.55
N ASP A 160 4.87 2.12 4.10
CA ASP A 160 6.09 1.81 3.35
C ASP A 160 5.86 1.31 1.93
N VAL A 161 4.64 0.89 1.59
CA VAL A 161 4.31 0.28 0.30
C VAL A 161 2.94 0.73 -0.18
N THR A 162 2.82 0.93 -1.50
CA THR A 162 1.53 1.00 -2.21
C THR A 162 1.46 -0.21 -3.13
N CYS A 163 0.43 -1.02 -3.01
CA CYS A 163 0.31 -2.29 -3.71
C CYS A 163 -1.02 -2.38 -4.45
N TYR A 164 -0.97 -2.80 -5.71
CA TYR A 164 -2.12 -3.04 -6.59
C TYR A 164 -2.27 -4.53 -6.79
N VAL A 165 -3.47 -5.05 -6.57
CA VAL A 165 -3.73 -6.49 -6.50
C VAL A 165 -4.83 -6.89 -7.47
N GLU A 166 -4.61 -7.99 -8.20
CA GLU A 166 -5.59 -8.59 -9.11
C GLU A 166 -5.43 -10.10 -9.14
N ASN A 167 -6.54 -10.80 -9.36
CA ASN A 167 -6.55 -12.22 -9.68
C ASN A 167 -7.08 -12.39 -11.08
N ILE A 168 -6.24 -12.89 -12.02
CA ILE A 168 -6.53 -12.97 -13.45
C ILE A 168 -6.50 -14.41 -13.95
N PRO A 169 -7.26 -14.75 -15.05
CA PRO A 169 -7.08 -15.99 -15.77
C PRO A 169 -5.66 -16.12 -16.35
N SER A 170 -5.12 -17.33 -16.38
CA SER A 170 -3.75 -17.62 -16.84
C SER A 170 -3.49 -17.24 -18.32
N ASN A 171 -4.51 -17.26 -19.16
CA ASN A 171 -4.42 -16.87 -20.57
C ASN A 171 -4.48 -15.37 -20.82
N GLU A 172 -4.71 -14.54 -19.78
CA GLU A 172 -4.91 -13.09 -19.92
C GLU A 172 -3.68 -12.27 -19.51
N VAL A 173 -2.55 -12.90 -19.25
CA VAL A 173 -1.31 -12.22 -18.81
C VAL A 173 -0.85 -11.16 -19.82
N ASP A 174 -0.97 -11.37 -21.12
CA ASP A 174 -0.57 -10.37 -22.14
C ASP A 174 -1.47 -9.13 -22.09
N ASN A 175 -2.78 -9.31 -22.00
CA ASN A 175 -3.73 -8.21 -21.88
C ASN A 175 -3.56 -7.46 -20.56
N TRP A 176 -3.41 -8.18 -19.45
CA TRP A 176 -3.10 -7.60 -18.15
C TRP A 176 -1.81 -6.77 -18.17
N ALA A 177 -0.72 -7.34 -18.65
CA ALA A 177 0.58 -6.67 -18.70
C ALA A 177 0.55 -5.39 -19.56
N ARG A 178 -0.19 -5.41 -20.67
CA ARG A 178 -0.39 -4.25 -21.53
C ARG A 178 -1.13 -3.11 -20.81
N ILE A 179 -2.22 -3.43 -20.09
CA ILE A 179 -3.00 -2.42 -19.34
C ILE A 179 -2.16 -1.86 -18.19
N GLN A 180 -1.50 -2.72 -17.42
CA GLN A 180 -0.70 -2.30 -16.27
C GLN A 180 0.53 -1.49 -16.68
N ALA A 181 1.23 -1.91 -17.72
CA ALA A 181 2.39 -1.18 -18.20
C ALA A 181 2.05 0.24 -18.65
N ASP A 182 0.91 0.43 -19.34
CA ASP A 182 0.46 1.78 -19.69
C ASP A 182 0.08 2.59 -18.45
N ARG A 183 -0.64 2.00 -17.50
CA ARG A 183 -1.05 2.65 -16.25
C ARG A 183 0.16 3.12 -15.43
N PHE A 184 1.17 2.28 -15.24
CA PHE A 184 2.35 2.59 -14.44
C PHE A 184 3.35 3.53 -15.14
N GLN A 185 3.29 3.65 -16.46
CA GLN A 185 4.18 4.52 -17.22
C GLN A 185 3.52 5.84 -17.63
N ASN A 186 2.20 5.85 -17.87
CA ASN A 186 1.49 6.94 -18.55
C ASN A 186 0.22 7.41 -17.82
N MET A 187 0.15 7.22 -16.49
CA MET A 187 -0.97 7.68 -15.68
C MET A 187 -1.30 9.15 -15.93
N VAL A 188 -2.59 9.44 -16.05
CA VAL A 188 -3.12 10.80 -16.18
C VAL A 188 -4.01 11.11 -14.98
N ILE A 189 -3.72 12.20 -14.29
CA ILE A 189 -4.55 12.69 -13.18
C ILE A 189 -5.84 13.23 -13.77
N ARG A 190 -6.94 12.51 -13.53
CA ARG A 190 -8.28 12.77 -14.07
C ARG A 190 -9.32 12.58 -12.99
N GLY A 191 -10.43 13.29 -13.06
CA GLY A 191 -11.47 13.23 -12.03
C GLY A 191 -11.00 13.68 -10.65
N PHE A 192 -9.93 14.49 -10.60
CA PHE A 192 -9.25 14.88 -9.36
C PHE A 192 -10.19 15.53 -8.36
N HIS A 193 -11.02 16.46 -8.80
CA HIS A 193 -11.95 17.18 -7.91
C HIS A 193 -12.97 16.24 -7.24
N THR A 194 -13.58 15.37 -8.03
CA THR A 194 -14.56 14.38 -7.51
C THR A 194 -13.91 13.35 -6.62
N GLU A 195 -12.70 12.89 -6.97
CA GLU A 195 -11.99 11.92 -6.15
C GLU A 195 -11.50 12.50 -4.83
N LEU A 196 -11.19 13.79 -4.80
CA LEU A 196 -10.87 14.48 -3.56
C LEU A 196 -12.04 14.43 -2.56
N GLU A 197 -13.26 14.59 -3.06
CA GLU A 197 -14.47 14.48 -2.22
C GLU A 197 -14.62 13.05 -1.66
N ALA A 198 -14.37 12.02 -2.47
CA ALA A 198 -14.41 10.62 -2.02
C ALA A 198 -13.36 10.34 -0.93
N VAL A 199 -12.11 10.76 -1.12
CA VAL A 199 -11.05 10.60 -0.12
C VAL A 199 -11.34 11.41 1.15
N TYR A 200 -12.00 12.57 1.01
CA TYR A 200 -12.41 13.37 2.17
C TYR A 200 -13.53 12.70 2.97
N GLU A 201 -14.48 12.03 2.31
CA GLU A 201 -15.51 11.24 3.01
C GLU A 201 -14.91 10.01 3.69
N GLU A 202 -13.92 9.36 3.09
CA GLU A 202 -13.17 8.29 3.73
C GLU A 202 -12.43 8.81 4.97
N TYR A 203 -11.81 9.98 4.89
CA TYR A 203 -11.22 10.64 6.06
C TYR A 203 -12.25 10.87 7.17
N ASN A 204 -13.47 11.29 6.84
CA ASN A 204 -14.53 11.48 7.82
C ASN A 204 -14.95 10.14 8.48
N MET A 205 -14.95 9.03 7.72
CA MET A 205 -15.20 7.70 8.29
C MET A 205 -14.13 7.30 9.30
N HIS A 206 -12.84 7.54 8.99
CA HIS A 206 -11.73 7.30 9.93
C HIS A 206 -11.84 8.16 11.20
N LEU A 207 -12.30 9.41 11.09
CA LEU A 207 -12.53 10.25 12.25
C LEU A 207 -13.66 9.74 13.17
N SER A 208 -14.60 8.96 12.66
CA SER A 208 -15.68 8.37 13.45
C SER A 208 -15.28 7.07 14.14
N SER A 209 -14.23 6.39 13.67
CA SER A 209 -13.70 5.14 14.24
C SER A 209 -12.88 5.42 15.50
N ASP A 210 -13.25 4.82 16.62
CA ASP A 210 -12.51 4.95 17.87
C ASP A 210 -11.16 4.23 17.78
N PHE A 211 -11.13 3.06 17.11
CA PHE A 211 -9.89 2.32 16.84
C PHE A 211 -8.85 3.17 16.07
N ASP A 212 -9.27 3.92 15.05
CA ASP A 212 -8.35 4.76 14.28
C ASP A 212 -7.79 5.94 15.11
N LYS A 213 -8.61 6.49 16.02
CA LYS A 213 -8.16 7.51 16.98
C LYS A 213 -7.14 6.95 17.97
N GLU A 214 -7.39 5.75 18.49
CA GLU A 214 -6.48 5.03 19.40
C GLU A 214 -5.17 4.69 18.70
N TRP A 215 -5.26 4.16 17.47
CA TRP A 215 -4.12 3.86 16.63
C TRP A 215 -3.24 5.09 16.37
N ALA A 216 -3.85 6.21 16.02
CA ALA A 216 -3.15 7.47 15.81
C ALA A 216 -2.52 8.00 17.11
N ALA A 217 -3.21 7.85 18.25
CA ALA A 217 -2.70 8.27 19.56
C ALA A 217 -1.51 7.40 19.99
N LEU A 218 -1.58 6.08 19.79
CA LEU A 218 -0.48 5.16 20.04
C LEU A 218 0.73 5.48 19.16
N GLY A 219 0.52 5.66 17.86
CA GLY A 219 1.56 6.04 16.91
C GLY A 219 2.31 7.31 17.34
N LYS A 220 1.59 8.34 17.76
CA LYS A 220 2.20 9.58 18.29
C LYS A 220 3.05 9.37 19.54
N LYS A 221 2.71 8.40 20.40
CA LYS A 221 3.49 8.08 21.58
C LYS A 221 4.74 7.27 21.23
N LEU A 222 4.61 6.27 20.36
CA LEU A 222 5.72 5.40 19.96
C LEU A 222 6.71 6.10 19.01
N PHE A 223 6.23 6.97 18.13
CA PHE A 223 7.01 7.59 17.05
C PHE A 223 6.82 9.11 16.97
N PRO A 224 7.09 9.86 18.05
CA PRO A 224 6.76 11.29 18.13
C PRO A 224 7.49 12.18 17.11
N THR A 225 8.59 11.70 16.53
CA THR A 225 9.44 12.44 15.57
C THR A 225 9.59 11.74 14.23
N HIS A 226 8.89 10.62 14.03
CA HIS A 226 8.98 9.82 12.81
C HIS A 226 7.61 9.81 12.09
N PRO A 227 7.56 9.74 10.75
CA PRO A 227 6.31 9.71 9.99
C PRO A 227 5.30 8.64 10.44
N TYR A 228 5.74 7.52 10.98
CA TYR A 228 4.84 6.49 11.52
C TYR A 228 3.93 6.99 12.66
N GLY A 229 4.29 8.07 13.34
CA GLY A 229 3.48 8.68 14.38
C GLY A 229 3.04 10.10 14.08
N THR A 230 3.68 10.79 13.13
CA THR A 230 3.38 12.20 12.81
C THR A 230 2.51 12.33 11.54
N GLN A 231 2.39 11.28 10.74
CA GLN A 231 1.60 11.26 9.52
C GLN A 231 0.68 10.04 9.52
N THR A 232 -0.58 10.24 9.11
CA THR A 232 -1.51 9.13 8.85
C THR A 232 -1.53 8.84 7.36
N THR A 233 -1.87 7.61 6.98
CA THR A 233 -1.96 7.21 5.57
C THR A 233 -2.99 8.03 4.80
N ILE A 234 -4.12 8.32 5.44
CA ILE A 234 -5.18 9.17 4.85
C ILE A 234 -4.81 10.66 4.82
N GLY A 235 -3.79 11.09 5.57
CA GLY A 235 -3.40 12.49 5.69
C GLY A 235 -4.16 13.26 6.76
N THR A 236 -4.13 14.58 6.66
CA THR A 236 -4.85 15.49 7.56
C THR A 236 -5.96 16.24 6.83
N GLN A 237 -6.97 16.68 7.57
CA GLN A 237 -8.05 17.52 7.02
C GLN A 237 -7.50 18.76 6.31
N GLU A 238 -6.50 19.41 6.88
CA GLU A 238 -5.88 20.60 6.32
C GLU A 238 -5.24 20.31 4.95
N HIS A 239 -4.49 19.23 4.86
CA HIS A 239 -3.82 18.84 3.62
C HIS A 239 -4.80 18.38 2.56
N LEU A 240 -5.83 17.63 2.91
CA LEU A 240 -6.90 17.24 1.99
C LEU A 240 -7.71 18.44 1.48
N LYS A 241 -7.90 19.48 2.31
CA LYS A 241 -8.54 20.74 1.88
C LYS A 241 -7.61 21.64 1.05
N ASN A 242 -6.33 21.28 0.94
CA ASN A 242 -5.32 22.07 0.22
C ASN A 242 -4.40 21.20 -0.64
N PRO A 243 -4.94 20.35 -1.51
CA PRO A 243 -4.19 19.34 -2.25
C PRO A 243 -3.29 19.99 -3.32
N SER A 244 -2.20 19.29 -3.69
CA SER A 244 -1.30 19.69 -4.77
C SER A 244 -1.22 18.62 -5.85
N ILE A 245 -1.73 18.92 -7.02
CA ILE A 245 -1.60 18.06 -8.21
C ILE A 245 -0.12 17.96 -8.63
N THR A 246 0.61 19.05 -8.53
CA THR A 246 2.05 19.07 -8.84
C THR A 246 2.84 18.16 -7.91
N ASN A 247 2.57 18.16 -6.59
CA ASN A 247 3.23 17.24 -5.66
C ASN A 247 2.91 15.78 -5.98
N ILE A 248 1.66 15.45 -6.34
CA ILE A 248 1.26 14.10 -6.74
C ILE A 248 2.01 13.67 -8.00
N LYS A 249 2.09 14.51 -9.03
CA LYS A 249 2.87 14.24 -10.24
C LYS A 249 4.37 14.03 -9.95
N ASN A 250 4.93 14.85 -9.05
CA ASN A 250 6.33 14.72 -8.64
C ASN A 250 6.55 13.41 -7.86
N TYR A 251 5.65 13.03 -6.98
CA TYR A 251 5.69 11.78 -6.23
C TYR A 251 5.61 10.56 -7.16
N PHE A 252 4.66 10.56 -8.10
CA PHE A 252 4.56 9.53 -9.13
C PHE A 252 5.84 9.40 -9.92
N LYS A 253 6.35 10.51 -10.50
CA LYS A 253 7.58 10.54 -11.28
C LYS A 253 8.81 10.07 -10.51
N HIS A 254 8.85 10.30 -9.20
CA HIS A 254 9.96 9.95 -8.35
C HIS A 254 9.95 8.48 -7.91
N TYR A 255 8.81 7.95 -7.50
CA TYR A 255 8.71 6.63 -6.87
C TYR A 255 8.16 5.55 -7.81
N TYR A 256 7.34 5.89 -8.81
CA TYR A 256 6.76 4.92 -9.75
C TYR A 256 7.70 4.73 -10.93
N VAL A 257 8.82 4.06 -10.65
CA VAL A 257 9.89 3.76 -11.61
C VAL A 257 10.28 2.29 -11.47
N PRO A 258 10.72 1.60 -12.56
CA PRO A 258 10.86 0.15 -12.56
C PRO A 258 11.81 -0.38 -11.47
N ASN A 259 12.89 0.33 -11.19
CA ASN A 259 13.85 -0.06 -10.13
C ASN A 259 13.37 0.26 -8.70
N ASN A 260 12.12 0.70 -8.56
CA ASN A 260 11.42 0.89 -7.29
C ASN A 260 10.10 0.11 -7.21
N VAL A 261 9.82 -0.73 -8.20
CA VAL A 261 8.60 -1.52 -8.34
C VAL A 261 8.95 -3.00 -8.41
N ALA A 262 8.09 -3.83 -7.86
CA ALA A 262 8.15 -5.27 -8.01
C ALA A 262 6.80 -5.80 -8.51
N ILE A 263 6.84 -6.79 -9.41
CA ILE A 263 5.67 -7.57 -9.81
C ILE A 263 5.79 -8.94 -9.13
N CYS A 264 4.79 -9.33 -8.35
CA CYS A 264 4.74 -10.62 -7.68
C CYS A 264 3.59 -11.44 -8.30
N MET A 265 3.89 -12.64 -8.78
CA MET A 265 2.93 -13.50 -9.48
C MET A 265 2.95 -14.91 -8.88
N ALA A 266 1.78 -15.41 -8.52
CA ALA A 266 1.63 -16.77 -8.01
C ALA A 266 0.43 -17.45 -8.67
N GLY A 267 0.61 -18.66 -9.24
CA GLY A 267 -0.47 -19.40 -9.91
C GLY A 267 -0.01 -20.25 -11.08
N ASP A 268 -0.91 -20.51 -12.02
CA ASP A 268 -0.67 -21.40 -13.16
C ASP A 268 -0.16 -20.63 -14.39
N PHE A 269 1.14 -20.68 -14.62
CA PHE A 269 1.79 -20.07 -15.79
C PHE A 269 3.14 -20.74 -16.11
N ASP A 270 3.64 -20.49 -17.30
CA ASP A 270 5.03 -20.75 -17.69
C ASP A 270 5.89 -19.51 -17.41
N PRO A 271 6.89 -19.56 -16.52
CA PRO A 271 7.67 -18.41 -16.14
C PRO A 271 8.42 -17.74 -17.29
N GLU A 272 8.98 -18.50 -18.25
CA GLU A 272 9.74 -17.95 -19.34
C GLU A 272 8.82 -17.22 -20.33
N ALA A 273 7.66 -17.79 -20.62
CA ALA A 273 6.65 -17.15 -21.46
C ALA A 273 6.13 -15.84 -20.82
N VAL A 274 5.87 -15.87 -19.52
CA VAL A 274 5.40 -14.68 -18.78
C VAL A 274 6.51 -13.63 -18.70
N MET A 275 7.78 -14.01 -18.48
CA MET A 275 8.90 -13.04 -18.50
C MET A 275 9.03 -12.35 -19.86
N ALA A 276 8.85 -13.06 -20.96
CA ALA A 276 8.86 -12.46 -22.30
C ALA A 276 7.74 -11.42 -22.46
N ILE A 277 6.54 -11.68 -21.90
CA ILE A 277 5.43 -10.72 -21.89
C ILE A 277 5.76 -9.51 -21.03
N ILE A 278 6.27 -9.72 -19.82
CA ILE A 278 6.65 -8.61 -18.91
C ILE A 278 7.74 -7.75 -19.56
N ASP A 279 8.79 -8.34 -20.12
CA ASP A 279 9.87 -7.58 -20.79
C ASP A 279 9.34 -6.81 -22.02
N LYS A 280 8.41 -7.38 -22.79
CA LYS A 280 7.76 -6.72 -23.94
C LYS A 280 7.09 -5.38 -23.54
N TYR A 281 6.39 -5.33 -22.42
CA TYR A 281 5.59 -4.18 -22.03
C TYR A 281 6.28 -3.26 -21.01
N PHE A 282 7.08 -3.82 -20.11
CA PHE A 282 7.74 -3.08 -19.04
C PHE A 282 9.23 -2.84 -19.29
N GLY A 283 9.85 -3.56 -20.23
CA GLY A 283 11.32 -3.48 -20.46
C GLY A 283 11.81 -2.10 -20.91
N SER A 284 10.99 -1.35 -21.65
CA SER A 284 11.30 0.03 -22.06
C SER A 284 11.03 1.10 -21.01
N TRP A 285 10.41 0.74 -19.88
CA TRP A 285 10.11 1.67 -18.79
C TRP A 285 11.42 2.23 -18.22
N LYS A 286 11.54 3.56 -18.21
CA LYS A 286 12.79 4.24 -17.85
C LYS A 286 13.03 4.19 -16.34
N LYS A 287 14.17 3.62 -15.95
CA LYS A 287 14.61 3.62 -14.55
C LYS A 287 15.05 5.00 -14.09
N SER A 288 14.91 5.26 -12.79
CA SER A 288 15.58 6.38 -12.14
C SER A 288 17.03 6.01 -11.82
N GLU A 289 17.97 6.93 -12.04
CA GLU A 289 19.36 6.72 -11.60
C GLU A 289 19.46 6.60 -10.09
N HIS A 290 18.69 7.40 -9.36
CA HIS A 290 18.69 7.43 -7.90
C HIS A 290 17.27 7.69 -7.37
N VAL A 291 16.63 6.66 -6.83
CA VAL A 291 15.41 6.83 -6.01
C VAL A 291 15.85 7.28 -4.62
N LYS A 292 15.59 8.54 -4.29
CA LYS A 292 15.93 9.10 -2.98
C LYS A 292 14.75 8.94 -2.02
N TYR A 293 15.03 8.42 -0.84
CA TYR A 293 14.07 8.35 0.25
C TYR A 293 14.40 9.39 1.31
N PRO A 294 13.40 9.96 1.98
CA PRO A 294 13.64 10.78 3.16
C PRO A 294 14.44 9.99 4.21
N HIS A 295 15.36 10.65 4.86
CA HIS A 295 16.08 10.09 6.01
C HIS A 295 15.51 10.69 7.29
N PHE A 296 15.13 9.81 8.21
CA PHE A 296 14.56 10.19 9.49
C PHE A 296 15.57 9.93 10.61
N ALA A 297 15.63 10.86 11.56
CA ALA A 297 16.44 10.66 12.76
C ALA A 297 15.86 9.48 13.58
N PRO A 298 16.71 8.69 14.23
CA PRO A 298 16.24 7.60 15.08
C PRO A 298 15.32 8.10 16.19
N VAL A 299 14.22 7.37 16.40
CA VAL A 299 13.29 7.62 17.49
C VAL A 299 13.92 7.17 18.80
N LYS A 300 14.02 8.07 19.76
CA LYS A 300 14.53 7.75 21.10
C LYS A 300 13.59 6.75 21.81
N ASP A 301 14.18 5.85 22.59
CA ASP A 301 13.38 4.95 23.42
C ASP A 301 12.70 5.74 24.56
N LEU A 302 11.52 5.28 24.92
CA LEU A 302 10.83 5.77 26.10
C LEU A 302 11.59 5.33 27.37
N THR A 303 11.83 6.26 28.27
CA THR A 303 12.49 5.98 29.56
C THR A 303 11.51 5.48 30.63
N ALA A 304 10.21 5.63 30.38
CA ALA A 304 9.11 5.15 31.20
C ALA A 304 7.87 4.92 30.32
N PRO A 305 6.90 4.11 30.74
CA PRO A 305 5.63 4.00 30.07
C PRO A 305 4.97 5.36 29.88
N ALA A 306 4.41 5.59 28.71
CA ALA A 306 3.63 6.77 28.38
C ALA A 306 2.20 6.36 28.07
N ASP A 307 1.22 7.05 28.64
CA ASP A 307 -0.19 6.79 28.46
C ASP A 307 -0.93 8.00 27.88
N THR A 308 -2.10 7.73 27.34
CA THR A 308 -3.06 8.72 26.89
C THR A 308 -4.46 8.08 26.90
N THR A 309 -5.47 8.90 27.07
CA THR A 309 -6.86 8.48 26.98
C THR A 309 -7.48 9.01 25.71
N VAL A 310 -8.12 8.14 24.97
CA VAL A 310 -8.97 8.48 23.81
C VAL A 310 -10.42 8.37 24.26
N ILE A 311 -11.20 9.40 24.01
CA ILE A 311 -12.65 9.39 24.30
C ILE A 311 -13.38 9.08 23.01
N GLY A 312 -14.16 8.00 23.03
CA GLY A 312 -14.93 7.49 21.91
C GLY A 312 -16.37 7.15 22.29
N GLN A 313 -17.04 6.46 21.40
CA GLN A 313 -18.43 6.02 21.54
C GLN A 313 -18.56 4.50 21.66
N GLU A 314 -17.51 3.77 21.37
CA GLU A 314 -17.45 2.31 21.44
C GLU A 314 -17.17 1.82 22.86
N ALA A 315 -17.21 0.51 23.07
CA ALA A 315 -16.89 -0.10 24.36
C ALA A 315 -15.44 0.19 24.76
N GLU A 316 -15.23 0.40 26.05
CA GLU A 316 -13.89 0.66 26.61
C GLU A 316 -12.91 -0.48 26.28
N ASN A 317 -11.66 -0.14 26.03
CA ASN A 317 -10.58 -1.09 25.82
C ASN A 317 -9.23 -0.56 26.33
N VAL A 318 -8.28 -1.45 26.46
CA VAL A 318 -6.85 -1.12 26.73
C VAL A 318 -6.05 -1.46 25.49
N PHE A 319 -5.38 -0.46 24.93
CA PHE A 319 -4.48 -0.62 23.80
C PHE A 319 -3.02 -0.41 24.26
N LEU A 320 -2.24 -1.48 24.30
CA LEU A 320 -0.83 -1.45 24.64
C LEU A 320 0.02 -1.54 23.37
N GLY A 321 1.14 -0.83 23.32
CA GLY A 321 2.05 -0.91 22.20
C GLY A 321 3.51 -0.71 22.58
N TRP A 322 4.40 -1.41 21.86
CA TRP A 322 5.85 -1.32 22.01
C TRP A 322 6.49 -1.05 20.65
N LYS A 323 7.44 -0.12 20.64
CA LYS A 323 8.32 0.11 19.50
C LYS A 323 9.39 -0.98 19.47
N MET A 324 9.55 -1.60 18.30
CA MET A 324 10.51 -2.68 18.07
C MET A 324 11.37 -2.33 16.85
N ASP A 325 12.43 -3.08 16.62
CA ASP A 325 13.29 -2.91 15.44
C ASP A 325 12.53 -3.19 14.14
N GLY A 326 12.99 -2.60 13.03
CA GLY A 326 12.33 -2.73 11.73
C GLY A 326 12.26 -4.15 11.20
N SER A 327 11.39 -4.36 10.22
CA SER A 327 11.00 -5.67 9.65
C SER A 327 12.15 -6.54 9.13
N ALA A 328 13.32 -5.96 8.84
CA ALA A 328 14.50 -6.72 8.40
C ALA A 328 15.41 -7.18 9.55
N SER A 329 15.01 -6.99 10.80
CA SER A 329 15.79 -7.34 11.99
C SER A 329 15.46 -8.75 12.49
N LEU A 330 16.44 -9.41 13.14
CA LEU A 330 16.19 -10.66 13.85
C LEU A 330 15.17 -10.50 14.98
N GLN A 331 15.04 -9.31 15.55
CA GLN A 331 14.04 -9.00 16.57
C GLN A 331 12.63 -9.13 16.01
N ALA A 332 12.39 -8.68 14.76
CA ALA A 332 11.10 -8.81 14.10
C ALA A 332 10.71 -10.29 13.91
N ASP A 333 11.64 -11.15 13.46
CA ASP A 333 11.42 -12.60 13.35
C ASP A 333 11.14 -13.24 14.71
N THR A 334 11.86 -12.81 15.75
CA THR A 334 11.65 -13.30 17.12
C THR A 334 10.28 -12.94 17.65
N LEU A 335 9.78 -11.74 17.30
CA LEU A 335 8.44 -11.29 17.69
C LEU A 335 7.33 -12.11 17.05
N ASP A 336 7.51 -12.65 15.84
CA ASP A 336 6.53 -13.55 15.24
C ASP A 336 6.34 -14.80 16.09
N VAL A 337 7.43 -15.37 16.59
CA VAL A 337 7.37 -16.52 17.49
C VAL A 337 6.71 -16.13 18.82
N ILE A 338 7.09 -15.00 19.40
CA ILE A 338 6.53 -14.49 20.66
C ILE A 338 5.02 -14.25 20.53
N ASP A 339 4.60 -13.59 19.46
CA ASP A 339 3.18 -13.32 19.21
C ASP A 339 2.39 -14.61 19.08
N HIS A 340 2.91 -15.58 18.34
CA HIS A 340 2.28 -16.88 18.17
C HIS A 340 2.21 -17.68 19.49
N MET A 341 3.21 -17.54 20.37
CA MET A 341 3.18 -18.11 21.71
C MET A 341 2.17 -17.42 22.63
N LEU A 342 1.94 -16.12 22.47
CA LEU A 342 0.97 -15.38 23.26
C LEU A 342 -0.45 -15.62 22.78
N ALA A 343 -0.70 -15.46 21.48
CA ALA A 343 -2.04 -15.59 20.89
C ALA A 343 -1.95 -16.22 19.49
N ASN A 344 -2.48 -17.42 19.32
CA ASN A 344 -2.59 -18.11 18.03
C ASN A 344 -4.01 -18.56 17.70
N GLY A 345 -4.97 -18.08 18.49
CA GLY A 345 -6.39 -18.39 18.35
C GLY A 345 -6.81 -19.75 18.93
N ASN A 346 -5.88 -20.56 19.47
CA ASN A 346 -6.17 -21.90 19.95
C ASN A 346 -5.51 -22.22 21.30
N ALA A 347 -4.19 -22.08 21.38
CA ALA A 347 -3.38 -22.63 22.49
C ALA A 347 -2.29 -21.66 22.99
N GLY A 348 -2.27 -20.42 22.54
CA GLY A 348 -1.39 -19.39 23.08
C GLY A 348 -1.68 -19.11 24.57
N LEU A 349 -0.75 -18.48 25.25
CA LEU A 349 -0.91 -18.16 26.67
C LEU A 349 -2.15 -17.32 26.93
N ILE A 350 -2.41 -16.32 26.11
CA ILE A 350 -3.61 -15.48 26.16
C ILE A 350 -4.87 -16.32 25.89
N ASP A 351 -4.81 -17.19 24.87
CA ASP A 351 -5.95 -18.02 24.49
C ASP A 351 -6.40 -18.93 25.67
N ILE A 352 -5.43 -19.65 26.31
CA ILE A 352 -5.73 -20.61 27.35
C ILE A 352 -5.97 -19.95 28.72
N ASN A 353 -5.16 -18.94 29.06
CA ASN A 353 -5.17 -18.37 30.40
C ASN A 353 -6.18 -17.24 30.59
N VAL A 354 -6.53 -16.52 29.51
CA VAL A 354 -7.39 -15.34 29.55
C VAL A 354 -8.70 -15.59 28.82
N ASN A 355 -8.64 -15.82 27.51
CA ASN A 355 -9.83 -15.87 26.66
C ASN A 355 -10.74 -17.09 26.98
N GLN A 356 -10.18 -18.30 27.09
CA GLN A 356 -10.95 -19.50 27.44
C GLN A 356 -11.49 -19.47 28.88
N LYS A 357 -10.83 -18.74 29.79
CA LYS A 357 -11.29 -18.54 31.15
C LYS A 357 -12.21 -17.34 31.34
N MET A 358 -12.45 -16.57 30.25
CA MET A 358 -13.28 -15.36 30.26
C MET A 358 -12.88 -14.36 31.35
N LEU A 359 -11.56 -14.19 31.57
CA LEU A 359 -11.05 -13.22 32.57
C LEU A 359 -11.33 -11.76 32.19
N CYS A 360 -11.57 -11.50 30.92
CA CYS A 360 -12.12 -10.28 30.33
C CYS A 360 -12.90 -10.70 29.08
N GLN A 361 -13.52 -9.77 28.35
CA GLN A 361 -14.25 -10.12 27.11
C GLN A 361 -13.32 -10.70 26.04
N GLY A 362 -12.09 -10.23 25.95
CA GLY A 362 -11.09 -10.77 25.06
C GLY A 362 -9.79 -9.98 25.10
N VAL A 363 -8.69 -10.69 24.84
CA VAL A 363 -7.37 -10.10 24.61
C VAL A 363 -6.81 -10.64 23.30
N GLN A 364 -6.22 -9.77 22.51
CA GLN A 364 -5.50 -10.10 21.27
C GLN A 364 -4.11 -9.50 21.32
N SER A 365 -3.17 -10.12 20.65
CA SER A 365 -1.85 -9.54 20.37
C SER A 365 -1.58 -9.59 18.88
N GLY A 366 -0.63 -8.78 18.43
CA GLY A 366 -0.23 -8.74 17.05
C GLY A 366 1.06 -7.95 16.83
N LYS A 367 1.73 -8.26 15.73
CA LYS A 367 2.89 -7.53 15.26
C LYS A 367 2.54 -6.76 13.99
N ILE A 368 3.00 -5.52 13.91
CA ILE A 368 2.91 -4.71 12.69
C ILE A 368 4.33 -4.44 12.20
N ASP A 369 4.67 -5.03 11.07
CA ASP A 369 5.96 -4.85 10.44
C ASP A 369 5.97 -3.59 9.57
N MET A 370 6.93 -2.71 9.88
CA MET A 370 7.26 -1.56 9.05
C MET A 370 8.77 -1.53 8.80
N ARG A 371 9.21 -0.78 7.83
CA ARG A 371 10.60 -0.82 7.35
C ARG A 371 11.62 -0.38 8.41
N ASP A 372 11.38 0.76 9.08
CA ASP A 372 12.35 1.34 10.01
C ASP A 372 12.15 0.87 11.44
N TYR A 373 10.91 0.54 11.80
CA TYR A 373 10.50 0.02 13.10
C TYR A 373 9.35 -0.95 12.90
N SER A 374 9.17 -1.89 13.82
CA SER A 374 7.95 -2.67 13.98
C SER A 374 7.20 -2.22 15.24
N GLN A 375 5.96 -2.62 15.37
CA GLN A 375 5.16 -2.45 16.58
C GLN A 375 4.71 -3.82 17.06
N PHE A 376 4.84 -4.09 18.35
CA PHE A 376 4.10 -5.14 18.99
C PHE A 376 2.94 -4.51 19.73
N ILE A 377 1.74 -5.03 19.59
CA ILE A 377 0.51 -4.47 20.14
C ILE A 377 -0.27 -5.53 20.90
N MET A 378 -1.02 -5.10 21.90
CA MET A 378 -2.04 -5.90 22.55
C MET A 378 -3.28 -5.04 22.78
N ILE A 379 -4.47 -5.63 22.57
CA ILE A 379 -5.76 -4.98 22.82
C ILE A 379 -6.56 -5.89 23.75
N GLY A 380 -7.14 -5.31 24.81
CA GLY A 380 -7.95 -6.03 25.77
C GLY A 380 -9.24 -5.31 26.09
N GLN A 381 -10.37 -6.04 26.11
CA GLN A 381 -11.70 -5.51 26.40
C GLN A 381 -12.16 -5.99 27.78
N PRO A 382 -12.63 -5.09 28.68
CA PRO A 382 -13.09 -5.45 30.01
C PRO A 382 -14.43 -6.18 30.01
N ASN A 383 -14.66 -7.02 31.01
CA ASN A 383 -16.01 -7.47 31.37
C ASN A 383 -16.81 -6.31 31.98
N GLU A 384 -18.12 -6.46 32.08
CA GLU A 384 -18.98 -5.49 32.77
C GLU A 384 -18.50 -5.27 34.21
N GLY A 385 -18.24 -4.02 34.58
CA GLY A 385 -17.75 -3.61 35.89
C GLY A 385 -16.26 -3.86 36.14
N GLN A 386 -15.50 -4.39 35.17
CA GLN A 386 -14.06 -4.58 35.27
C GLN A 386 -13.33 -3.30 34.83
N SER A 387 -12.33 -2.90 35.59
CA SER A 387 -11.53 -1.70 35.25
C SER A 387 -10.50 -1.98 34.15
N LEU A 388 -10.13 -0.95 33.40
CA LEU A 388 -9.06 -1.03 32.38
C LEU A 388 -7.70 -1.39 33.00
N ASP A 389 -7.43 -0.98 34.23
CA ASP A 389 -6.19 -1.36 34.95
C ASP A 389 -6.13 -2.85 35.27
N GLU A 390 -7.27 -3.48 35.62
CA GLU A 390 -7.34 -4.93 35.79
C GLU A 390 -7.07 -5.67 34.48
N VAL A 391 -7.65 -5.23 33.37
CA VAL A 391 -7.38 -5.81 32.04
C VAL A 391 -5.92 -5.65 31.67
N LYS A 392 -5.35 -4.46 31.86
CA LYS A 392 -3.92 -4.20 31.64
C LYS A 392 -3.03 -5.13 32.47
N ALA A 393 -3.37 -5.34 33.74
CA ALA A 393 -2.61 -6.24 34.61
C ALA A 393 -2.68 -7.70 34.12
N ILE A 394 -3.84 -8.17 33.64
CA ILE A 394 -4.00 -9.49 33.01
C ILE A 394 -3.09 -9.60 31.78
N MET A 395 -3.15 -8.65 30.86
CA MET A 395 -2.34 -8.64 29.62
C MET A 395 -0.84 -8.70 29.92
N LEU A 396 -0.36 -7.82 30.80
CA LEU A 396 1.05 -7.78 31.21
C LEU A 396 1.46 -9.04 31.97
N GLY A 397 0.54 -9.65 32.72
CA GLY A 397 0.77 -10.92 33.44
C GLY A 397 1.13 -12.07 32.51
N GLU A 398 0.53 -12.15 31.30
CA GLU A 398 0.87 -13.20 30.33
C GLU A 398 2.27 -12.98 29.71
N ILE A 399 2.66 -11.72 29.47
CA ILE A 399 4.03 -11.38 29.06
C ILE A 399 5.05 -11.80 30.13
N GLU A 400 4.74 -11.56 31.42
CA GLU A 400 5.63 -11.94 32.51
C GLU A 400 5.73 -13.49 32.69
N LYS A 401 4.66 -14.23 32.43
CA LYS A 401 4.71 -15.72 32.37
C LYS A 401 5.63 -16.19 31.25
N LEU A 402 5.49 -15.58 30.04
CA LEU A 402 6.37 -15.91 28.93
C LEU A 402 7.84 -15.66 29.27
N LYS A 403 8.17 -14.50 29.88
CA LYS A 403 9.54 -14.18 30.31
C LYS A 403 10.11 -15.16 31.34
N ARG A 404 9.28 -15.73 32.18
CA ARG A 404 9.69 -16.74 33.17
C ARG A 404 9.73 -18.16 32.64
N GLY A 405 9.36 -18.38 31.35
CA GLY A 405 9.28 -19.71 30.76
C GLY A 405 8.12 -20.57 31.31
N GLU A 406 7.05 -19.92 31.79
CA GLU A 406 5.87 -20.61 32.34
C GLU A 406 4.91 -21.03 31.19
N PHE A 407 5.41 -21.87 30.30
CA PHE A 407 4.64 -22.43 29.19
C PHE A 407 5.08 -23.87 28.90
N SER A 408 4.25 -24.61 28.16
CA SER A 408 4.56 -25.96 27.76
C SER A 408 5.52 -25.98 26.58
N ASP A 409 6.48 -26.93 26.57
CA ASP A 409 7.38 -27.17 25.41
C ASP A 409 6.63 -27.47 24.10
N LYS A 410 5.34 -27.86 24.20
CA LYS A 410 4.49 -28.07 23.03
C LYS A 410 4.02 -26.77 22.37
N LEU A 411 4.22 -25.65 23.03
CA LEU A 411 3.85 -24.33 22.51
C LEU A 411 4.93 -23.78 21.55
N LEU A 412 6.17 -24.22 21.72
CA LEU A 412 7.28 -23.96 20.81
C LEU A 412 7.23 -24.92 19.60
#